data_b3706dd766e9629db07ebc404455b0ea
#
_entry.id   b3706dd766e9629db07ebc404455b0ea
#
_cell.length_a   1.000
_cell.length_b   1.000
_cell.length_c   1.000
_cell.angle_alpha   90.00
_cell.angle_beta   90.00
_cell.angle_gamma   90.00
#
_symmetry.space_group_name_H-M   'P 1'
#
loop_
_entity.id
_entity.type
_entity.pdbx_description
1 polymer ?
#
loop_
_entity_poly.entity_id
_entity_poly.type
_entity_poly.pdbx_seq_one_letter_code
_entity_poly.pdbx_strand_id
1 'polypeptide(L)'
;MKYLFFDCEFATSKGGEEKICEFGYTMVDEQFNIVYKGNILINPNIKVNEWDYRVVRKILTRPRYVYENQLNFSAYYKKIEFLIKSADYILGHSLSGDAHALNCDCKRYNLPSLDYTFYDIKEFYKSFIDTRKDVSVENILASLNIKGDENAHDAEADAYNTMLELKTMLSKLEMKLEDLVEICPKAKDKTENYLVESRVISAMAREEREKKMLEGDYSDGTNDMLVMRKHCNKKTFVRFLDNVQVTAEGGGRFKDKKVSISLNYECHHFKEMMNIVQIIKNEGGEYILKGSESNLFVTYESFDETGKPHGCNRLKYVKEAIENGSSIEIITFDQFLEMLGMTNDELESLPLPPIDCIFREDAVIKDKRLKRK
;
A
#
# COMPACT_ATOMS: atom_id res chain seq x y z
N MET A 1 -21.17 10.37 -28.01
CA MET A 1 -20.95 9.99 -26.57
C MET A 1 -20.01 10.99 -25.90
N LYS A 2 -20.02 11.04 -24.56
CA LYS A 2 -19.12 11.90 -23.77
C LYS A 2 -18.37 11.04 -22.77
N TYR A 3 -17.08 11.27 -22.64
CA TYR A 3 -16.20 10.60 -21.70
C TYR A 3 -15.72 11.60 -20.65
N LEU A 4 -15.95 11.33 -19.37
CA LEU A 4 -15.48 12.13 -18.26
C LEU A 4 -14.25 11.44 -17.62
N PHE A 5 -13.13 12.09 -17.64
CA PHE A 5 -11.95 11.75 -16.86
C PHE A 5 -11.89 12.66 -15.64
N PHE A 6 -11.71 12.11 -14.46
CA PHE A 6 -11.52 12.91 -13.28
C PHE A 6 -10.50 12.28 -12.33
N ASP A 7 -9.94 13.12 -11.50
CA ASP A 7 -9.01 12.80 -10.44
C ASP A 7 -9.29 13.70 -9.23
N CYS A 8 -8.97 13.24 -8.01
CA CYS A 8 -9.16 14.02 -6.79
C CYS A 8 -7.86 14.09 -5.99
N GLU A 9 -7.56 15.29 -5.48
CA GLU A 9 -6.53 15.45 -4.46
C GLU A 9 -7.14 15.55 -3.07
N PHE A 10 -6.42 15.01 -2.09
CA PHE A 10 -6.92 14.87 -0.73
C PHE A 10 -6.08 15.64 0.27
N ALA A 11 -6.74 16.41 1.10
CA ALA A 11 -6.17 16.89 2.35
C ALA A 11 -6.44 15.88 3.46
N THR A 12 -5.43 15.59 4.27
CA THR A 12 -5.55 14.63 5.38
C THR A 12 -5.50 15.36 6.70
N SER A 13 -6.45 15.05 7.59
CA SER A 13 -6.40 15.50 8.99
C SER A 13 -5.42 14.63 9.81
N LYS A 14 -4.95 15.15 10.95
CA LYS A 14 -4.09 14.39 11.87
C LYS A 14 -4.73 13.09 12.37
N GLY A 15 -6.04 12.95 12.30
CA GLY A 15 -6.77 11.71 12.59
C GLY A 15 -6.73 10.69 11.45
N GLY A 16 -6.12 11.02 10.31
CA GLY A 16 -6.03 10.16 9.13
C GLY A 16 -7.28 10.19 8.24
N GLU A 17 -8.23 11.11 8.49
CA GLU A 17 -9.41 11.27 7.64
C GLU A 17 -9.04 12.06 6.37
N GLU A 18 -9.28 11.46 5.22
CA GLU A 18 -9.09 12.08 3.91
C GLU A 18 -10.33 12.90 3.54
N LYS A 19 -10.10 14.10 2.98
CA LYS A 19 -11.14 15.03 2.52
C LYS A 19 -10.72 15.61 1.20
N ILE A 20 -11.64 15.68 0.25
CA ILE A 20 -11.35 16.21 -1.07
C ILE A 20 -11.01 17.71 -0.98
N CYS A 21 -9.92 18.10 -1.60
CA CYS A 21 -9.52 19.49 -1.75
C CYS A 21 -9.38 19.93 -3.21
N GLU A 22 -9.31 19.00 -4.16
CA GLU A 22 -9.39 19.26 -5.59
C GLU A 22 -10.25 18.21 -6.28
N PHE A 23 -11.02 18.62 -7.28
CA PHE A 23 -11.68 17.75 -8.23
C PHE A 23 -11.32 18.25 -9.64
N GLY A 24 -10.33 17.61 -10.22
CA GLY A 24 -9.88 17.86 -11.58
C GLY A 24 -10.67 17.04 -12.58
N TYR A 25 -11.01 17.62 -13.72
CA TYR A 25 -11.78 16.93 -14.72
C TYR A 25 -11.45 17.33 -16.15
N THR A 26 -11.51 16.36 -17.05
CA THR A 26 -11.48 16.56 -18.50
C THR A 26 -12.63 15.77 -19.12
N MET A 27 -13.55 16.43 -19.75
CA MET A 27 -14.66 15.82 -20.50
C MET A 27 -14.40 15.98 -21.99
N VAL A 28 -14.47 14.87 -22.72
CA VAL A 28 -14.24 14.83 -24.18
C VAL A 28 -15.42 14.19 -24.91
N ASP A 29 -15.47 14.42 -26.22
CA ASP A 29 -16.33 13.66 -27.14
C ASP A 29 -15.68 12.33 -27.57
N GLU A 30 -16.36 11.56 -28.42
CA GLU A 30 -15.86 10.28 -28.96
C GLU A 30 -14.57 10.39 -29.76
N GLN A 31 -14.25 11.58 -30.29
CA GLN A 31 -13.02 11.87 -31.01
C GLN A 31 -11.93 12.42 -30.12
N PHE A 32 -12.16 12.43 -28.78
CA PHE A 32 -11.27 13.03 -27.78
C PHE A 32 -11.05 14.52 -27.94
N ASN A 33 -12.00 15.25 -28.52
CA ASN A 33 -12.00 16.72 -28.47
C ASN A 33 -12.52 17.16 -27.10
N ILE A 34 -11.82 18.12 -26.48
CA ILE A 34 -12.16 18.61 -25.14
C ILE A 34 -13.46 19.43 -25.21
N VAL A 35 -14.46 19.01 -24.46
CA VAL A 35 -15.75 19.71 -24.27
C VAL A 35 -15.70 20.60 -23.05
N TYR A 36 -15.20 20.07 -21.92
CA TYR A 36 -14.99 20.79 -20.66
C TYR A 36 -13.68 20.31 -20.04
N LYS A 37 -12.95 21.22 -19.42
CA LYS A 37 -11.77 20.94 -18.62
C LYS A 37 -11.70 21.93 -17.47
N GLY A 38 -11.23 21.51 -16.31
CA GLY A 38 -11.00 22.40 -15.18
C GLY A 38 -10.70 21.69 -13.88
N ASN A 39 -10.36 22.49 -12.86
CA ASN A 39 -10.14 22.07 -11.51
C ASN A 39 -11.08 22.80 -10.56
N ILE A 40 -11.82 22.08 -9.71
CA ILE A 40 -12.64 22.64 -8.65
C ILE A 40 -11.83 22.55 -7.36
N LEU A 41 -11.36 23.70 -6.89
CA LEU A 41 -10.69 23.80 -5.59
C LEU A 41 -11.74 23.85 -4.49
N ILE A 42 -11.56 23.03 -3.46
CA ILE A 42 -12.55 22.76 -2.41
C ILE A 42 -11.92 23.00 -1.04
N ASN A 43 -12.62 23.68 -0.16
CA ASN A 43 -12.24 23.76 1.24
C ASN A 43 -12.59 22.45 1.96
N PRO A 44 -11.60 21.66 2.43
CA PRO A 44 -11.84 20.40 3.11
C PRO A 44 -12.35 20.56 4.55
N ASN A 45 -12.55 21.80 5.02
CA ASN A 45 -12.98 22.13 6.39
C ASN A 45 -12.11 21.44 7.47
N ILE A 46 -10.79 21.45 7.28
CA ILE A 46 -9.83 20.99 8.28
C ILE A 46 -9.36 22.20 9.10
N LYS A 47 -9.43 22.13 10.43
CA LYS A 47 -8.91 23.20 11.29
C LYS A 47 -7.41 23.38 11.11
N VAL A 48 -6.93 24.61 11.22
CA VAL A 48 -5.52 24.99 10.95
C VAL A 48 -4.50 24.09 11.63
N ASN A 49 -4.75 23.69 12.87
CA ASN A 49 -3.87 22.85 13.69
C ASN A 49 -4.05 21.34 13.46
N GLU A 50 -5.04 20.93 12.65
CA GLU A 50 -5.39 19.54 12.38
C GLU A 50 -4.89 19.03 11.02
N TRP A 51 -4.36 19.90 10.15
CA TRP A 51 -3.80 19.49 8.87
C TRP A 51 -2.58 18.58 9.04
N ASP A 52 -2.50 17.50 8.25
CA ASP A 52 -1.26 16.74 8.12
C ASP A 52 -0.29 17.47 7.18
N TYR A 53 0.70 18.11 7.76
CA TYR A 53 1.68 18.90 7.00
C TYR A 53 2.56 18.06 6.06
N ARG A 54 2.63 16.74 6.23
CA ARG A 54 3.35 15.88 5.29
C ARG A 54 2.61 15.83 3.96
N VAL A 55 1.28 15.75 4.00
CA VAL A 55 0.43 15.80 2.80
C VAL A 55 0.55 17.17 2.13
N VAL A 56 0.39 18.25 2.90
CA VAL A 56 0.49 19.64 2.38
C VAL A 56 1.83 19.93 1.69
N ARG A 57 2.95 19.35 2.20
CA ARG A 57 4.28 19.66 1.68
C ARG A 57 4.74 18.73 0.55
N LYS A 58 4.19 17.51 0.45
CA LYS A 58 4.70 16.46 -0.44
C LYS A 58 3.75 16.06 -1.55
N ILE A 59 2.47 16.30 -1.36
CA ILE A 59 1.42 15.83 -2.27
C ILE A 59 0.72 17.01 -2.92
N LEU A 60 0.19 17.94 -2.11
CA LEU A 60 -0.56 19.06 -2.65
C LEU A 60 0.34 20.08 -3.37
N THR A 61 -0.04 20.44 -4.56
CA THR A 61 0.68 21.42 -5.39
C THR A 61 0.46 22.86 -4.94
N ARG A 62 -0.64 23.12 -4.24
CA ARG A 62 -1.02 24.45 -3.77
C ARG A 62 -0.88 24.57 -2.25
N PRO A 63 -0.50 25.74 -1.74
CA PRO A 63 -0.42 25.98 -0.31
C PRO A 63 -1.82 25.95 0.32
N ARG A 64 -1.89 25.49 1.58
CA ARG A 64 -3.12 25.28 2.36
C ARG A 64 -4.14 26.42 2.28
N TYR A 65 -3.67 27.68 2.37
CA TYR A 65 -4.56 28.86 2.38
C TYR A 65 -5.38 29.00 1.08
N VAL A 66 -4.91 28.43 -0.03
CA VAL A 66 -5.64 28.43 -1.30
C VAL A 66 -6.91 27.61 -1.17
N TYR A 67 -6.86 26.46 -0.51
CA TYR A 67 -8.04 25.62 -0.27
C TYR A 67 -8.94 26.20 0.82
N GLU A 68 -8.38 26.74 1.91
CA GLU A 68 -9.13 27.31 3.02
C GLU A 68 -10.00 28.51 2.59
N ASN A 69 -9.61 29.21 1.53
CA ASN A 69 -10.37 30.33 0.96
C ASN A 69 -11.46 29.91 -0.04
N GLN A 70 -11.63 28.62 -0.31
CA GLN A 70 -12.68 28.11 -1.18
C GLN A 70 -13.96 27.82 -0.42
N LEU A 71 -15.05 27.60 -1.16
CA LEU A 71 -16.26 27.02 -0.62
C LEU A 71 -16.03 25.51 -0.36
N ASN A 72 -16.82 24.93 0.53
CA ASN A 72 -16.72 23.50 0.82
C ASN A 72 -17.40 22.63 -0.25
N PHE A 73 -17.26 21.31 -0.12
CA PHE A 73 -17.78 20.33 -1.07
C PHE A 73 -19.28 20.52 -1.39
N SER A 74 -20.11 20.85 -0.39
CA SER A 74 -21.55 21.00 -0.59
C SER A 74 -21.92 22.09 -1.61
N ALA A 75 -21.12 23.13 -1.73
CA ALA A 75 -21.34 24.21 -2.70
C ALA A 75 -21.07 23.72 -4.15
N TYR A 76 -20.20 22.75 -4.33
CA TYR A 76 -19.83 22.25 -5.65
C TYR A 76 -20.52 20.93 -6.04
N TYR A 77 -21.23 20.29 -5.10
CA TYR A 77 -21.90 19.02 -5.32
C TYR A 77 -22.74 18.99 -6.60
N LYS A 78 -23.58 20.00 -6.84
CA LYS A 78 -24.44 20.02 -8.05
C LYS A 78 -23.65 20.12 -9.34
N LYS A 79 -22.50 20.78 -9.35
CA LYS A 79 -21.61 20.83 -10.52
C LYS A 79 -20.94 19.47 -10.76
N ILE A 80 -20.45 18.82 -9.70
CA ILE A 80 -19.84 17.49 -9.77
C ILE A 80 -20.90 16.47 -10.21
N GLU A 81 -22.08 16.47 -9.60
CA GLU A 81 -23.20 15.60 -9.99
C GLU A 81 -23.57 15.78 -11.48
N PHE A 82 -23.62 17.03 -11.96
CA PHE A 82 -23.91 17.33 -13.37
C PHE A 82 -22.83 16.76 -14.29
N LEU A 83 -21.55 16.92 -13.98
CA LEU A 83 -20.45 16.36 -14.77
C LEU A 83 -20.55 14.83 -14.86
N ILE A 84 -20.76 14.16 -13.74
CA ILE A 84 -20.92 12.71 -13.65
C ILE A 84 -22.14 12.25 -14.47
N LYS A 85 -23.30 12.85 -14.26
CA LYS A 85 -24.55 12.44 -14.93
C LYS A 85 -24.60 12.77 -16.43
N SER A 86 -23.77 13.72 -16.90
CA SER A 86 -23.73 14.10 -18.32
C SER A 86 -22.75 13.28 -19.15
N ALA A 87 -22.00 12.36 -18.53
CA ALA A 87 -21.06 11.47 -19.20
C ALA A 87 -21.67 10.09 -19.45
N ASP A 88 -21.35 9.51 -20.61
CA ASP A 88 -21.70 8.13 -20.94
C ASP A 88 -20.68 7.14 -20.34
N TYR A 89 -19.39 7.55 -20.25
CA TYR A 89 -18.32 6.81 -19.61
C TYR A 89 -17.59 7.71 -18.60
N ILE A 90 -17.33 7.17 -17.42
CA ILE A 90 -16.57 7.82 -16.35
C ILE A 90 -15.30 7.01 -16.17
N LEU A 91 -14.16 7.70 -16.25
CA LEU A 91 -12.84 7.09 -16.35
C LEU A 91 -11.83 7.81 -15.44
N GLY A 92 -10.83 7.11 -14.97
CA GLY A 92 -9.75 7.68 -14.18
C GLY A 92 -8.68 6.65 -13.86
N HIS A 93 -7.61 7.08 -13.22
CA HIS A 93 -6.52 6.23 -12.79
C HIS A 93 -6.69 5.84 -11.32
N SER A 94 -6.79 4.55 -11.00
CA SER A 94 -7.04 4.07 -9.62
C SER A 94 -8.32 4.63 -8.98
N LEU A 95 -9.34 4.88 -9.77
CA LEU A 95 -10.51 5.71 -9.50
C LEU A 95 -11.38 5.25 -8.31
N SER A 96 -11.22 4.01 -7.81
CA SER A 96 -11.99 3.52 -6.66
C SER A 96 -11.74 4.32 -5.38
N GLY A 97 -10.54 4.93 -5.25
CA GLY A 97 -10.19 5.84 -4.15
C GLY A 97 -11.02 7.12 -4.20
N ASP A 98 -11.02 7.76 -5.37
CA ASP A 98 -11.71 9.02 -5.63
C ASP A 98 -13.22 8.89 -5.51
N ALA A 99 -13.79 7.82 -6.10
CA ALA A 99 -15.20 7.49 -6.01
C ALA A 99 -15.65 7.27 -4.55
N HIS A 100 -14.81 6.63 -3.75
CA HIS A 100 -15.05 6.47 -2.31
C HIS A 100 -15.03 7.81 -1.58
N ALA A 101 -14.02 8.64 -1.81
CA ALA A 101 -13.87 9.92 -1.15
C ALA A 101 -15.01 10.88 -1.50
N LEU A 102 -15.45 10.92 -2.77
CA LEU A 102 -16.64 11.69 -3.19
C LEU A 102 -17.86 11.30 -2.36
N ASN A 103 -18.12 10.01 -2.19
CA ASN A 103 -19.25 9.53 -1.41
C ASN A 103 -19.07 9.70 0.11
N CYS A 104 -17.83 9.70 0.63
CA CYS A 104 -17.55 10.09 2.02
C CYS A 104 -17.89 11.57 2.25
N ASP A 105 -17.55 12.46 1.31
CA ASP A 105 -17.93 13.87 1.40
C ASP A 105 -19.44 14.07 1.21
N CYS A 106 -20.11 13.33 0.34
CA CYS A 106 -21.56 13.32 0.26
C CYS A 106 -22.20 12.99 1.63
N LYS A 107 -21.76 11.93 2.30
CA LYS A 107 -22.23 11.58 3.65
C LYS A 107 -21.95 12.67 4.67
N ARG A 108 -20.74 13.23 4.67
CA ARG A 108 -20.30 14.28 5.60
C ARG A 108 -21.18 15.52 5.55
N TYR A 109 -21.65 15.88 4.35
CA TYR A 109 -22.50 17.05 4.12
C TYR A 109 -23.98 16.71 4.00
N ASN A 110 -24.42 15.48 4.32
CA ASN A 110 -25.80 15.00 4.19
C ASN A 110 -26.38 15.23 2.77
N LEU A 111 -25.58 14.98 1.74
CA LEU A 111 -25.95 15.05 0.34
C LEU A 111 -26.30 13.64 -0.19
N PRO A 112 -27.13 13.51 -1.22
CA PRO A 112 -27.36 12.21 -1.87
C PRO A 112 -26.07 11.55 -2.36
N SER A 113 -26.03 10.22 -2.41
CA SER A 113 -24.91 9.51 -3.00
C SER A 113 -24.75 9.84 -4.49
N LEU A 114 -23.51 9.78 -4.94
CA LEU A 114 -23.17 9.82 -6.37
C LEU A 114 -23.07 8.36 -6.86
N ASP A 115 -24.13 7.89 -7.51
CA ASP A 115 -24.24 6.52 -7.98
C ASP A 115 -23.93 6.48 -9.49
N TYR A 116 -22.86 5.78 -9.87
CA TYR A 116 -22.39 5.66 -11.25
C TYR A 116 -21.48 4.45 -11.44
N THR A 117 -21.37 4.00 -12.69
CA THR A 117 -20.35 3.05 -13.13
C THR A 117 -19.13 3.81 -13.62
N PHE A 118 -17.93 3.31 -13.30
CA PHE A 118 -16.67 3.89 -13.76
C PHE A 118 -15.68 2.82 -14.20
N TYR A 119 -14.62 3.24 -14.88
CA TYR A 119 -13.59 2.37 -15.45
C TYR A 119 -12.20 2.85 -15.09
N ASP A 120 -11.37 1.94 -14.61
CA ASP A 120 -9.99 2.22 -14.18
C ASP A 120 -9.02 2.04 -15.35
N ILE A 121 -8.42 3.16 -15.81
CA ILE A 121 -7.46 3.18 -16.92
C ILE A 121 -6.21 2.35 -16.60
N LYS A 122 -5.80 2.31 -15.34
CA LYS A 122 -4.68 1.48 -14.91
C LYS A 122 -4.94 -0.01 -15.18
N GLU A 123 -6.16 -0.50 -14.98
CA GLU A 123 -6.49 -1.90 -15.25
C GLU A 123 -6.54 -2.19 -16.77
N PHE A 124 -7.00 -1.23 -17.59
CA PHE A 124 -6.86 -1.33 -19.05
C PHE A 124 -5.40 -1.43 -19.47
N TYR A 125 -4.54 -0.54 -18.96
CA TYR A 125 -3.13 -0.56 -19.28
C TYR A 125 -2.43 -1.85 -18.82
N LYS A 126 -2.72 -2.33 -17.62
CA LYS A 126 -2.17 -3.60 -17.10
C LYS A 126 -2.55 -4.80 -17.99
N SER A 127 -3.77 -4.79 -18.50
CA SER A 127 -4.22 -5.82 -19.46
C SER A 127 -3.53 -5.69 -20.81
N PHE A 128 -3.29 -4.45 -21.27
CA PHE A 128 -2.61 -4.16 -22.53
C PHE A 128 -1.15 -4.65 -22.56
N ILE A 129 -0.39 -4.51 -21.45
CA ILE A 129 1.01 -4.95 -21.38
C ILE A 129 1.19 -6.28 -20.63
N ASP A 130 0.12 -6.97 -20.30
CA ASP A 130 0.10 -8.23 -19.53
C ASP A 130 0.96 -8.16 -18.25
N THR A 131 0.72 -7.16 -17.40
CA THR A 131 1.44 -7.00 -16.14
C THR A 131 0.52 -7.04 -14.94
N ARG A 132 1.04 -7.57 -13.82
CA ARG A 132 0.40 -7.51 -12.49
C ARG A 132 0.98 -6.42 -11.60
N LYS A 133 2.05 -5.75 -12.04
CA LYS A 133 2.69 -4.70 -11.25
C LYS A 133 1.80 -3.46 -11.21
N ASP A 134 1.88 -2.74 -10.11
CA ASP A 134 1.24 -1.43 -10.01
C ASP A 134 1.99 -0.40 -10.86
N VAL A 135 1.26 0.50 -11.52
CA VAL A 135 1.82 1.43 -12.49
C VAL A 135 1.24 2.82 -12.22
N SER A 136 2.08 3.83 -12.16
CA SER A 136 1.65 5.23 -12.01
C SER A 136 1.35 5.88 -13.36
N VAL A 137 0.63 7.01 -13.34
CA VAL A 137 0.33 7.82 -14.52
C VAL A 137 1.61 8.17 -15.28
N GLU A 138 2.65 8.65 -14.60
CA GLU A 138 3.91 9.05 -15.24
C GLU A 138 4.59 7.87 -15.96
N ASN A 139 4.54 6.67 -15.34
CA ASN A 139 5.12 5.48 -15.96
C ASN A 139 4.35 5.03 -17.19
N ILE A 140 3.02 5.17 -17.19
CA ILE A 140 2.18 4.87 -18.37
C ILE A 140 2.48 5.87 -19.50
N LEU A 141 2.48 7.17 -19.19
CA LEU A 141 2.84 8.21 -20.15
C LEU A 141 4.20 7.95 -20.78
N ALA A 142 5.23 7.69 -19.97
CA ALA A 142 6.58 7.39 -20.43
C ALA A 142 6.62 6.17 -21.35
N SER A 143 5.96 5.07 -20.98
CA SER A 143 5.94 3.83 -21.76
C SER A 143 5.20 3.95 -23.10
N LEU A 144 4.17 4.80 -23.13
CA LEU A 144 3.40 5.09 -24.34
C LEU A 144 4.04 6.19 -25.22
N ASN A 145 5.15 6.82 -24.77
CA ASN A 145 5.80 7.98 -25.37
C ASN A 145 4.86 9.19 -25.51
N ILE A 146 4.07 9.45 -24.48
CA ILE A 146 3.13 10.57 -24.44
C ILE A 146 3.81 11.75 -23.72
N LYS A 147 3.77 12.92 -24.34
CA LYS A 147 4.09 14.17 -23.67
C LYS A 147 2.81 14.68 -22.99
N GLY A 148 2.69 14.40 -21.69
CA GLY A 148 1.58 14.88 -20.87
C GLY A 148 1.80 16.28 -20.31
N ASP A 149 0.88 16.70 -19.44
CA ASP A 149 1.07 17.87 -18.57
C ASP A 149 2.08 17.51 -17.47
N GLU A 150 3.06 18.40 -17.24
CA GLU A 150 4.17 18.14 -16.31
C GLU A 150 3.82 18.47 -14.84
N ASN A 151 2.62 18.98 -14.58
CA ASN A 151 2.16 19.35 -13.25
C ASN A 151 1.61 18.10 -12.49
N ALA A 152 2.47 17.16 -12.14
CA ALA A 152 2.08 16.01 -11.32
C ALA A 152 1.43 16.45 -9.99
N HIS A 153 0.42 15.70 -9.54
CA HIS A 153 -0.40 16.02 -8.36
C HIS A 153 -1.21 17.32 -8.48
N ASP A 154 -1.52 17.75 -9.69
CA ASP A 154 -2.60 18.68 -9.99
C ASP A 154 -3.77 17.87 -10.58
N ALA A 155 -4.89 17.81 -9.90
CA ALA A 155 -6.01 16.94 -10.28
C ALA A 155 -6.50 17.18 -11.73
N GLU A 156 -6.42 18.42 -12.25
CA GLU A 156 -6.76 18.70 -13.65
C GLU A 156 -5.74 18.12 -14.62
N ALA A 157 -4.44 18.23 -14.29
CA ALA A 157 -3.36 17.67 -15.09
C ALA A 157 -3.42 16.14 -15.10
N ASP A 158 -3.68 15.51 -13.95
CA ASP A 158 -3.76 14.04 -13.85
C ASP A 158 -5.00 13.49 -14.56
N ALA A 159 -6.15 14.14 -14.47
CA ALA A 159 -7.33 13.81 -15.28
C ALA A 159 -7.08 13.94 -16.79
N TYR A 160 -6.34 14.99 -17.21
CA TYR A 160 -5.96 15.20 -18.61
C TYR A 160 -4.96 14.15 -19.09
N ASN A 161 -3.95 13.86 -18.30
CA ASN A 161 -2.94 12.84 -18.60
C ASN A 161 -3.58 11.46 -18.76
N THR A 162 -4.48 11.10 -17.87
CA THR A 162 -5.25 9.85 -17.94
C THR A 162 -6.10 9.77 -19.22
N MET A 163 -6.67 10.88 -19.69
CA MET A 163 -7.34 10.96 -20.98
C MET A 163 -6.40 10.68 -22.14
N LEU A 164 -5.17 11.22 -22.12
CA LEU A 164 -4.15 10.96 -23.14
C LEU A 164 -3.70 9.50 -23.16
N GLU A 165 -3.61 8.86 -21.99
CA GLU A 165 -3.30 7.43 -21.88
C GLU A 165 -4.32 6.59 -22.63
N LEU A 166 -5.62 6.77 -22.34
CA LEU A 166 -6.68 6.01 -23.00
C LEU A 166 -6.71 6.28 -24.51
N LYS A 167 -6.68 7.54 -24.92
CA LYS A 167 -6.63 7.93 -26.34
C LYS A 167 -5.52 7.20 -27.08
N THR A 168 -4.34 7.15 -26.50
CA THR A 168 -3.15 6.52 -27.12
C THR A 168 -3.29 5.00 -27.15
N MET A 169 -3.79 4.38 -26.07
CA MET A 169 -4.03 2.94 -26.05
C MET A 169 -5.04 2.52 -27.11
N LEU A 170 -6.19 3.19 -27.20
CA LEU A 170 -7.20 2.89 -28.20
C LEU A 170 -6.67 3.04 -29.64
N SER A 171 -5.87 4.08 -29.89
CA SER A 171 -5.20 4.28 -31.17
C SER A 171 -4.22 3.15 -31.51
N LYS A 172 -3.41 2.70 -30.54
CA LYS A 172 -2.46 1.58 -30.75
C LYS A 172 -3.12 0.23 -30.90
N LEU A 173 -4.28 0.04 -30.28
CA LEU A 173 -5.09 -1.18 -30.37
C LEU A 173 -6.00 -1.18 -31.61
N GLU A 174 -6.13 -0.04 -32.31
CA GLU A 174 -7.11 0.16 -33.39
C GLU A 174 -8.55 -0.23 -32.97
N MET A 175 -8.93 0.16 -31.75
CA MET A 175 -10.13 -0.33 -31.06
C MET A 175 -10.96 0.83 -30.49
N LYS A 176 -12.24 0.63 -30.31
CA LYS A 176 -13.12 1.57 -29.61
C LYS A 176 -13.14 1.29 -28.11
N LEU A 177 -13.59 2.28 -27.33
CA LEU A 177 -13.69 2.13 -25.88
C LEU A 177 -14.66 1.02 -25.49
N GLU A 178 -15.79 0.89 -26.21
CA GLU A 178 -16.79 -0.14 -25.96
C GLU A 178 -16.20 -1.55 -26.05
N ASP A 179 -15.39 -1.80 -27.09
CA ASP A 179 -14.73 -3.08 -27.29
C ASP A 179 -13.71 -3.35 -26.18
N LEU A 180 -12.95 -2.34 -25.77
CA LEU A 180 -11.98 -2.44 -24.69
C LEU A 180 -12.65 -2.76 -23.34
N VAL A 181 -13.80 -2.16 -23.07
CA VAL A 181 -14.60 -2.42 -21.87
C VAL A 181 -15.08 -3.88 -21.81
N GLU A 182 -15.50 -4.44 -22.96
CA GLU A 182 -15.95 -5.83 -23.03
C GLU A 182 -14.83 -6.84 -22.77
N ILE A 183 -13.65 -6.59 -23.32
CA ILE A 183 -12.51 -7.52 -23.17
C ILE A 183 -11.77 -7.37 -21.83
N CYS A 184 -11.96 -6.25 -21.12
CA CYS A 184 -11.33 -6.00 -19.83
C CYS A 184 -12.36 -5.70 -18.72
N PRO A 185 -13.17 -6.67 -18.30
CA PRO A 185 -14.20 -6.48 -17.27
C PRO A 185 -13.64 -6.08 -15.90
N LYS A 186 -12.36 -6.33 -15.64
CA LYS A 186 -11.68 -5.96 -14.39
C LYS A 186 -11.52 -4.44 -14.20
N ALA A 187 -11.57 -3.69 -15.28
CA ALA A 187 -11.49 -2.25 -15.24
C ALA A 187 -12.79 -1.60 -14.74
N LYS A 188 -13.92 -2.33 -14.84
CA LYS A 188 -15.24 -1.84 -14.47
C LYS A 188 -15.48 -1.96 -12.97
N ASP A 189 -15.95 -0.88 -12.36
CA ASP A 189 -16.44 -0.83 -10.99
C ASP A 189 -17.66 0.08 -10.90
N LYS A 190 -18.33 0.11 -9.76
CA LYS A 190 -19.47 1.01 -9.54
C LYS A 190 -19.51 1.54 -8.13
N THR A 191 -20.13 2.69 -8.00
CA THR A 191 -20.53 3.23 -6.71
C THR A 191 -22.05 3.29 -6.62
N GLU A 192 -22.59 2.85 -5.49
CA GLU A 192 -24.03 2.80 -5.20
C GLU A 192 -24.25 2.95 -3.70
N ASN A 193 -25.24 3.76 -3.30
CA ASN A 193 -25.57 3.97 -1.90
C ASN A 193 -24.35 4.34 -1.04
N TYR A 194 -23.50 5.26 -1.52
CA TYR A 194 -22.24 5.72 -0.90
C TYR A 194 -21.12 4.67 -0.79
N LEU A 195 -21.26 3.50 -1.42
CA LEU A 195 -20.29 2.42 -1.35
C LEU A 195 -19.70 2.15 -2.72
N VAL A 196 -18.43 1.82 -2.78
CA VAL A 196 -17.73 1.35 -3.98
C VAL A 196 -17.68 -0.18 -3.91
N GLU A 197 -18.17 -0.86 -4.93
CA GLU A 197 -18.36 -2.32 -4.94
C GLU A 197 -17.07 -3.09 -4.68
N SER A 198 -16.00 -2.79 -5.40
CA SER A 198 -14.70 -3.46 -5.22
C SER A 198 -14.14 -3.30 -3.81
N ARG A 199 -14.36 -2.15 -3.18
CA ARG A 199 -13.90 -1.89 -1.79
C ARG A 199 -14.71 -2.68 -0.77
N VAL A 200 -16.02 -2.85 -1.00
CA VAL A 200 -16.88 -3.71 -0.16
C VAL A 200 -16.45 -5.17 -0.27
N ILE A 201 -16.29 -5.68 -1.50
CA ILE A 201 -15.83 -7.05 -1.74
C ILE A 201 -14.46 -7.28 -1.08
N SER A 202 -13.53 -6.33 -1.24
CA SER A 202 -12.19 -6.42 -0.64
C SER A 202 -12.24 -6.38 0.89
N ALA A 203 -13.17 -5.61 1.49
CA ALA A 203 -13.34 -5.57 2.94
C ALA A 203 -13.90 -6.88 3.48
N MET A 204 -14.95 -7.42 2.85
CA MET A 204 -15.54 -8.71 3.22
C MET A 204 -14.52 -9.86 3.11
N ALA A 205 -13.79 -9.92 1.99
CA ALA A 205 -12.74 -10.91 1.80
C ALA A 205 -11.60 -10.77 2.82
N ARG A 206 -11.34 -9.56 3.31
CA ARG A 206 -10.37 -9.32 4.39
C ARG A 206 -10.88 -9.82 5.72
N GLU A 207 -12.13 -9.51 6.07
CA GLU A 207 -12.77 -9.96 7.32
C GLU A 207 -12.87 -11.49 7.38
N GLU A 208 -13.26 -12.13 6.29
CA GLU A 208 -13.30 -13.60 6.20
C GLU A 208 -11.91 -14.21 6.40
N ARG A 209 -10.87 -13.63 5.80
CA ARG A 209 -9.48 -14.08 5.99
C ARG A 209 -9.01 -13.87 7.43
N GLU A 210 -9.31 -12.71 8.02
CA GLU A 210 -8.99 -12.46 9.44
C GLU A 210 -9.66 -13.48 10.35
N LYS A 211 -10.91 -13.85 10.05
CA LYS A 211 -11.63 -14.90 10.77
C LYS A 211 -10.97 -16.27 10.62
N LYS A 212 -10.66 -16.71 9.39
CA LYS A 212 -9.96 -17.99 9.14
C LYS A 212 -8.62 -18.04 9.86
N MET A 213 -7.87 -16.94 9.86
CA MET A 213 -6.59 -16.85 10.58
C MET A 213 -6.77 -16.97 12.10
N LEU A 214 -7.83 -16.41 12.67
CA LEU A 214 -8.14 -16.57 14.10
C LEU A 214 -8.55 -18.02 14.45
N GLU A 215 -9.14 -18.72 13.50
CA GLU A 215 -9.52 -20.14 13.63
C GLU A 215 -8.33 -21.10 13.36
N GLY A 216 -7.15 -20.57 12.97
CA GLY A 216 -5.95 -21.37 12.68
C GLY A 216 -5.99 -22.09 11.34
N ASP A 217 -6.89 -21.70 10.45
CA ASP A 217 -6.97 -22.24 9.09
C ASP A 217 -6.07 -21.44 8.13
N TYR A 218 -4.91 -22.01 7.83
CA TYR A 218 -3.92 -21.49 6.88
C TYR A 218 -3.85 -22.32 5.60
N SER A 219 -4.82 -23.20 5.35
CA SER A 219 -4.78 -24.22 4.30
C SER A 219 -4.99 -23.69 2.88
N ASP A 220 -5.40 -22.43 2.74
CA ASP A 220 -5.68 -21.82 1.44
C ASP A 220 -4.44 -21.06 0.94
N GLY A 221 -3.68 -21.64 0.00
CA GLY A 221 -2.48 -21.02 -0.58
C GLY A 221 -2.70 -19.67 -1.25
N THR A 222 -3.95 -19.28 -1.57
CA THR A 222 -4.29 -17.90 -1.97
C THR A 222 -4.25 -16.94 -0.77
N ASN A 223 -4.45 -17.44 0.44
CA ASN A 223 -4.31 -16.68 1.66
C ASN A 223 -2.86 -16.30 1.95
N ASP A 224 -1.88 -17.16 1.62
CA ASP A 224 -0.46 -16.90 1.90
C ASP A 224 0.03 -15.61 1.23
N MET A 225 -0.25 -15.40 -0.05
CA MET A 225 0.21 -14.17 -0.74
C MET A 225 -0.47 -12.90 -0.22
N LEU A 226 -1.74 -12.97 0.16
CA LEU A 226 -2.49 -11.81 0.66
C LEU A 226 -2.19 -11.52 2.13
N VAL A 227 -2.01 -12.56 2.93
CA VAL A 227 -1.51 -12.49 4.29
C VAL A 227 -0.10 -11.92 4.30
N MET A 228 0.78 -12.37 3.40
CA MET A 228 2.13 -11.86 3.24
C MET A 228 2.14 -10.37 2.92
N ARG A 229 1.35 -9.89 1.98
CA ARG A 229 1.28 -8.47 1.62
C ARG A 229 0.83 -7.57 2.79
N LYS A 230 -0.10 -8.05 3.61
CA LYS A 230 -0.66 -7.26 4.72
C LYS A 230 0.17 -7.38 6.00
N HIS A 231 0.70 -8.55 6.28
CA HIS A 231 1.26 -8.89 7.58
C HIS A 231 2.77 -9.09 7.58
N CYS A 232 3.42 -9.27 6.44
CA CYS A 232 4.89 -9.32 6.36
C CYS A 232 5.48 -7.91 6.27
N ASN A 233 5.33 -7.14 7.31
CA ASN A 233 5.91 -5.80 7.44
C ASN A 233 6.50 -5.61 8.84
N LYS A 234 7.32 -4.56 9.00
CA LYS A 234 8.02 -4.27 10.26
C LYS A 234 7.09 -4.19 11.48
N LYS A 235 5.90 -3.61 11.33
CA LYS A 235 4.95 -3.45 12.44
C LYS A 235 4.42 -4.79 12.91
N THR A 236 4.08 -5.64 11.98
CA THR A 236 3.58 -7.00 12.25
C THR A 236 4.68 -7.87 12.81
N PHE A 237 5.90 -7.79 12.24
CA PHE A 237 7.05 -8.52 12.73
C PHE A 237 7.37 -8.17 14.20
N VAL A 238 7.38 -6.89 14.57
CA VAL A 238 7.61 -6.48 15.97
C VAL A 238 6.49 -6.98 16.89
N ARG A 239 5.23 -6.97 16.44
CA ARG A 239 4.12 -7.56 17.21
C ARG A 239 4.27 -9.07 17.38
N PHE A 240 4.71 -9.75 16.32
CA PHE A 240 4.99 -11.17 16.37
C PHE A 240 6.07 -11.50 17.41
N LEU A 241 7.19 -10.77 17.39
CA LEU A 241 8.27 -10.91 18.37
C LEU A 241 7.79 -10.79 19.83
N ASP A 242 6.88 -9.84 20.07
CA ASP A 242 6.36 -9.59 21.42
C ASP A 242 5.39 -10.70 21.91
N ASN A 243 4.83 -11.49 20.99
CA ASN A 243 3.74 -12.43 21.29
C ASN A 243 3.99 -13.88 20.86
N VAL A 244 5.09 -14.16 20.16
CA VAL A 244 5.43 -15.51 19.69
C VAL A 244 5.54 -16.49 20.87
N GLN A 245 4.88 -17.64 20.71
CA GLN A 245 4.88 -18.72 21.71
C GLN A 245 5.56 -19.96 21.15
N VAL A 246 5.95 -20.86 22.01
CA VAL A 246 6.44 -22.19 21.61
C VAL A 246 5.25 -22.95 21.01
N THR A 247 5.40 -23.39 19.78
CA THR A 247 4.39 -24.18 19.04
C THR A 247 4.79 -25.66 18.89
N ALA A 248 6.06 -25.97 19.09
CA ALA A 248 6.61 -27.33 19.09
C ALA A 248 7.80 -27.39 20.05
N GLU A 249 8.00 -28.51 20.74
CA GLU A 249 9.21 -28.72 21.52
C GLU A 249 10.37 -29.09 20.59
N GLY A 250 11.42 -28.24 20.58
CA GLY A 250 12.64 -28.43 19.82
C GLY A 250 13.73 -29.14 20.61
N GLY A 251 14.84 -29.44 19.93
CA GLY A 251 16.00 -30.09 20.53
C GLY A 251 16.86 -29.20 21.44
N GLY A 252 16.51 -27.93 21.64
CA GLY A 252 17.23 -26.98 22.47
C GLY A 252 18.50 -26.39 21.82
N ARG A 253 18.63 -26.42 20.51
CA ARG A 253 19.76 -25.89 19.73
C ARG A 253 20.10 -24.44 20.03
N PHE A 254 19.11 -23.64 20.33
CA PHE A 254 19.24 -22.22 20.68
C PHE A 254 19.04 -21.94 22.18
N LYS A 255 19.13 -22.97 23.02
CA LYS A 255 19.02 -22.77 24.47
C LYS A 255 20.00 -21.73 24.96
N ASP A 256 19.49 -20.75 25.69
CA ASP A 256 20.25 -19.61 26.25
C ASP A 256 20.88 -18.67 25.19
N LYS A 257 20.57 -18.86 23.89
CA LYS A 257 21.03 -17.97 22.82
C LYS A 257 20.07 -16.80 22.65
N LYS A 258 20.64 -15.57 22.65
CA LYS A 258 19.98 -14.35 22.23
C LYS A 258 20.47 -13.99 20.82
N VAL A 259 19.67 -14.28 19.82
CA VAL A 259 20.02 -14.16 18.42
C VAL A 259 19.59 -12.80 17.87
N SER A 260 20.45 -12.17 17.09
CA SER A 260 20.10 -10.98 16.29
C SER A 260 20.68 -11.15 14.88
N ILE A 261 19.99 -10.65 13.87
CA ILE A 261 20.40 -10.77 12.45
C ILE A 261 20.63 -9.38 11.87
N SER A 262 21.48 -9.29 10.86
CA SER A 262 21.73 -8.08 10.09
C SER A 262 20.44 -7.40 9.65
N LEU A 263 20.37 -6.08 9.83
CA LEU A 263 19.19 -5.28 9.49
C LEU A 263 18.82 -5.39 8.00
N ASN A 264 19.81 -5.57 7.13
CA ASN A 264 19.63 -5.74 5.69
C ASN A 264 18.75 -6.96 5.36
N TYR A 265 18.92 -8.07 6.08
CA TYR A 265 18.05 -9.24 5.92
C TYR A 265 16.68 -9.00 6.58
N GLU A 266 16.67 -8.56 7.84
CA GLU A 266 15.43 -8.35 8.60
C GLU A 266 14.42 -7.43 7.90
N CYS A 267 14.87 -6.36 7.24
CA CYS A 267 13.98 -5.39 6.62
C CYS A 267 13.36 -5.83 5.30
N HIS A 268 13.91 -6.85 4.66
CA HIS A 268 13.49 -7.29 3.32
C HIS A 268 12.84 -8.68 3.31
N HIS A 269 12.98 -9.47 4.40
CA HIS A 269 12.58 -10.87 4.48
C HIS A 269 11.72 -11.15 5.72
N PHE A 270 10.61 -10.38 5.89
CA PHE A 270 9.80 -10.48 7.11
C PHE A 270 9.11 -11.83 7.30
N LYS A 271 8.76 -12.55 6.23
CA LYS A 271 8.18 -13.90 6.31
C LYS A 271 9.22 -14.89 6.84
N GLU A 272 10.39 -14.91 6.23
CA GLU A 272 11.53 -15.75 6.62
C GLU A 272 11.95 -15.43 8.05
N MET A 273 11.98 -14.13 8.40
CA MET A 273 12.28 -13.69 9.76
C MET A 273 11.27 -14.18 10.79
N MET A 274 9.97 -14.21 10.47
CA MET A 274 8.97 -14.77 11.39
C MET A 274 9.18 -16.28 11.58
N ASN A 275 9.50 -17.02 10.51
CA ASN A 275 9.85 -18.45 10.60
C ASN A 275 11.12 -18.68 11.43
N ILE A 276 12.17 -17.90 11.19
CA ILE A 276 13.42 -17.94 11.98
C ILE A 276 13.11 -17.70 13.47
N VAL A 277 12.33 -16.67 13.77
CA VAL A 277 11.96 -16.35 15.17
C VAL A 277 11.17 -17.48 15.80
N GLN A 278 10.24 -18.10 15.06
CA GLN A 278 9.46 -19.25 15.56
C GLN A 278 10.37 -20.45 15.85
N ILE A 279 11.32 -20.73 14.94
CA ILE A 279 12.28 -21.83 15.12
C ILE A 279 13.18 -21.56 16.34
N ILE A 280 13.76 -20.37 16.44
CA ILE A 280 14.60 -19.98 17.59
C ILE A 280 13.79 -20.14 18.90
N LYS A 281 12.52 -19.71 18.91
CA LYS A 281 11.63 -19.81 20.09
C LYS A 281 11.36 -21.26 20.45
N ASN A 282 11.05 -22.11 19.48
CA ASN A 282 10.80 -23.53 19.68
C ASN A 282 12.06 -24.28 20.19
N GLU A 283 13.23 -23.82 19.79
CA GLU A 283 14.54 -24.40 20.18
C GLU A 283 15.12 -23.75 21.46
N GLY A 284 14.32 -23.01 22.24
CA GLY A 284 14.67 -22.50 23.56
C GLY A 284 15.48 -21.19 23.56
N GLY A 285 15.61 -20.52 22.41
CA GLY A 285 16.28 -19.23 22.27
C GLY A 285 15.34 -18.04 22.27
N GLU A 286 15.93 -16.87 22.13
CA GLU A 286 15.25 -15.58 22.03
C GLU A 286 15.80 -14.78 20.84
N TYR A 287 14.93 -14.22 19.99
CA TYR A 287 15.33 -13.25 18.99
C TYR A 287 15.23 -11.83 19.54
N ILE A 288 16.26 -11.02 19.34
CA ILE A 288 16.30 -9.64 19.84
C ILE A 288 16.66 -8.65 18.73
N LEU A 289 16.03 -7.46 18.76
CA LEU A 289 16.22 -6.43 17.73
C LEU A 289 17.55 -5.68 17.89
N LYS A 290 18.12 -5.64 19.11
CA LYS A 290 19.38 -4.94 19.38
C LYS A 290 20.56 -5.89 19.34
N GLY A 291 21.33 -5.82 18.27
CA GLY A 291 22.50 -6.69 18.08
C GLY A 291 23.53 -6.58 19.22
N SER A 292 23.72 -5.40 19.81
CA SER A 292 24.65 -5.20 20.94
C SER A 292 24.24 -5.89 22.25
N GLU A 293 22.99 -6.37 22.34
CA GLU A 293 22.48 -7.13 23.49
C GLU A 293 22.40 -8.64 23.20
N SER A 294 22.78 -9.07 21.97
CA SER A 294 22.82 -10.49 21.59
C SER A 294 24.05 -11.18 22.14
N ASN A 295 24.04 -12.54 22.17
CA ASN A 295 25.23 -13.34 22.33
C ASN A 295 25.55 -14.15 21.07
N LEU A 296 24.65 -14.13 20.07
CA LEU A 296 24.86 -14.65 18.72
C LEU A 296 24.36 -13.62 17.70
N PHE A 297 25.24 -13.15 16.86
CA PHE A 297 24.91 -12.19 15.79
C PHE A 297 25.16 -12.81 14.42
N VAL A 298 24.14 -12.77 13.57
CA VAL A 298 24.19 -13.33 12.21
C VAL A 298 24.41 -12.19 11.20
N THR A 299 25.50 -12.27 10.46
CA THR A 299 25.78 -11.33 9.37
C THR A 299 25.13 -11.77 8.08
N TYR A 300 24.54 -10.84 7.34
CA TYR A 300 24.06 -11.02 6.00
C TYR A 300 24.62 -9.91 5.10
N GLU A 301 25.40 -10.30 4.10
CA GLU A 301 25.95 -9.36 3.13
C GLU A 301 24.97 -9.19 1.97
N SER A 302 24.67 -7.95 1.64
CA SER A 302 23.91 -7.57 0.45
C SER A 302 24.69 -6.49 -0.30
N PHE A 303 24.53 -6.46 -1.61
CA PHE A 303 25.24 -5.56 -2.51
C PHE A 303 24.23 -4.71 -3.28
N ASP A 304 24.62 -3.47 -3.60
CA ASP A 304 23.85 -2.61 -4.49
C ASP A 304 24.06 -3.02 -5.98
N GLU A 305 23.36 -2.36 -6.89
CA GLU A 305 23.43 -2.63 -8.34
C GLU A 305 24.86 -2.44 -8.93
N THR A 306 25.73 -1.75 -8.21
CA THR A 306 27.14 -1.53 -8.60
C THR A 306 28.10 -2.54 -8.00
N GLY A 307 27.60 -3.50 -7.20
CA GLY A 307 28.41 -4.48 -6.50
C GLY A 307 29.07 -3.95 -5.20
N LYS A 308 28.65 -2.78 -4.71
CA LYS A 308 29.13 -2.23 -3.44
C LYS A 308 28.33 -2.80 -2.28
N PRO A 309 28.99 -3.27 -1.20
CA PRO A 309 28.30 -3.83 -0.06
C PRO A 309 27.45 -2.77 0.67
N HIS A 310 26.20 -3.13 0.98
CA HIS A 310 25.37 -2.31 1.84
C HIS A 310 25.90 -2.33 3.27
N GLY A 311 26.14 -1.17 3.85
CA GLY A 311 26.55 -1.04 5.25
C GLY A 311 25.43 -1.50 6.20
N CYS A 312 25.80 -2.28 7.23
CA CYS A 312 24.86 -2.69 8.28
C CYS A 312 25.18 -1.94 9.58
N ASN A 313 24.36 -0.93 9.92
CA ASN A 313 24.54 -0.17 11.16
C ASN A 313 24.48 -1.07 12.41
N ARG A 314 23.66 -2.14 12.40
CA ARG A 314 23.56 -3.08 13.52
C ARG A 314 24.89 -3.80 13.77
N LEU A 315 25.60 -4.22 12.72
CA LEU A 315 26.93 -4.84 12.83
C LEU A 315 27.96 -3.88 13.44
N LYS A 316 27.88 -2.59 13.11
CA LYS A 316 28.77 -1.57 13.73
C LYS A 316 28.60 -1.55 15.25
N TYR A 317 27.35 -1.49 15.74
CA TYR A 317 27.08 -1.50 17.18
C TYR A 317 27.46 -2.82 17.87
N VAL A 318 27.39 -3.96 17.15
CA VAL A 318 27.86 -5.25 17.66
C VAL A 318 29.38 -5.22 17.85
N LYS A 319 30.12 -4.72 16.86
CA LYS A 319 31.60 -4.60 16.97
C LYS A 319 32.01 -3.67 18.11
N GLU A 320 31.36 -2.52 18.24
CA GLU A 320 31.58 -1.58 19.36
C GLU A 320 31.28 -2.26 20.72
N ALA A 321 30.25 -3.08 20.82
CA ALA A 321 29.92 -3.81 22.04
C ALA A 321 31.00 -4.86 22.39
N ILE A 322 31.53 -5.58 21.38
CA ILE A 322 32.63 -6.53 21.59
C ILE A 322 33.90 -5.82 22.07
N GLU A 323 34.25 -4.68 21.47
CA GLU A 323 35.37 -3.84 21.90
C GLU A 323 35.20 -3.36 23.34
N ASN A 324 33.96 -3.16 23.78
CA ASN A 324 33.62 -2.79 25.18
C ASN A 324 33.47 -4.02 26.12
N GLY A 325 33.86 -5.21 25.69
CA GLY A 325 33.94 -6.41 26.53
C GLY A 325 32.72 -7.32 26.49
N SER A 326 31.74 -7.10 25.56
CA SER A 326 30.63 -8.03 25.39
C SER A 326 31.06 -9.29 24.68
N SER A 327 30.59 -10.48 25.13
CA SER A 327 30.83 -11.75 24.49
C SER A 327 29.73 -12.02 23.46
N ILE A 328 29.96 -11.60 22.21
CA ILE A 328 29.03 -11.81 21.08
C ILE A 328 29.74 -12.64 20.01
N GLU A 329 29.21 -13.80 19.73
CA GLU A 329 29.66 -14.65 18.61
C GLU A 329 29.09 -14.07 17.30
N ILE A 330 29.93 -13.88 16.28
CA ILE A 330 29.48 -13.42 14.95
C ILE A 330 29.63 -14.60 13.98
N ILE A 331 28.55 -14.96 13.31
CA ILE A 331 28.53 -16.01 12.28
C ILE A 331 27.95 -15.46 10.97
N THR A 332 28.20 -16.14 9.86
CA THR A 332 27.58 -15.83 8.57
C THR A 332 26.14 -16.36 8.51
N PHE A 333 25.36 -15.87 7.55
CA PHE A 333 24.00 -16.37 7.33
C PHE A 333 24.00 -17.84 6.91
N ASP A 334 24.97 -18.30 6.12
CA ASP A 334 25.11 -19.70 5.73
C ASP A 334 25.38 -20.61 6.94
N GLN A 335 26.30 -20.22 7.84
CA GLN A 335 26.54 -20.94 9.09
C GLN A 335 25.28 -20.98 9.97
N PHE A 336 24.50 -19.92 9.94
CA PHE A 336 23.23 -19.88 10.65
C PHE A 336 22.19 -20.83 10.04
N LEU A 337 22.10 -20.94 8.71
CA LEU A 337 21.24 -21.90 8.02
C LEU A 337 21.65 -23.35 8.37
N GLU A 338 22.95 -23.64 8.43
CA GLU A 338 23.45 -24.94 8.91
C GLU A 338 22.99 -25.23 10.35
N MET A 339 23.04 -24.22 11.24
CA MET A 339 22.50 -24.35 12.60
C MET A 339 20.98 -24.57 12.61
N LEU A 340 20.23 -23.99 11.69
CA LEU A 340 18.81 -24.24 11.52
C LEU A 340 18.52 -25.64 10.96
N GLY A 341 19.50 -26.26 10.29
CA GLY A 341 19.38 -27.54 9.63
C GLY A 341 18.56 -27.46 8.33
N MET A 342 18.65 -26.35 7.61
CA MET A 342 17.93 -26.11 6.36
C MET A 342 18.72 -25.23 5.38
N THR A 343 18.35 -25.28 4.12
CA THR A 343 18.84 -24.40 3.06
C THR A 343 18.03 -23.10 2.99
N ASN A 344 18.53 -22.10 2.25
CA ASN A 344 17.78 -20.87 2.02
C ASN A 344 16.47 -21.13 1.25
N ASP A 345 16.50 -22.00 0.25
CA ASP A 345 15.31 -22.35 -0.55
C ASP A 345 14.23 -23.03 0.32
N GLU A 346 14.65 -23.90 1.25
CA GLU A 346 13.75 -24.50 2.22
C GLU A 346 13.14 -23.46 3.16
N LEU A 347 13.94 -22.50 3.66
CA LEU A 347 13.46 -21.40 4.50
C LEU A 347 12.45 -20.52 3.75
N GLU A 348 12.73 -20.16 2.50
CA GLU A 348 11.85 -19.36 1.65
C GLU A 348 10.55 -20.11 1.30
N SER A 349 10.60 -21.45 1.20
CA SER A 349 9.43 -22.29 0.92
C SER A 349 8.52 -22.53 2.12
N LEU A 350 8.99 -22.26 3.35
CA LEU A 350 8.16 -22.45 4.54
C LEU A 350 6.89 -21.59 4.47
N PRO A 351 5.73 -22.13 4.87
CA PRO A 351 4.54 -21.32 5.05
C PRO A 351 4.77 -20.27 6.14
N LEU A 352 3.91 -19.25 6.18
CA LEU A 352 3.94 -18.28 7.28
C LEU A 352 3.68 -19.01 8.61
N PRO A 353 4.44 -18.75 9.69
CA PRO A 353 4.16 -19.35 10.97
C PRO A 353 2.81 -18.84 11.51
N PRO A 354 2.16 -19.55 12.48
CA PRO A 354 0.92 -19.08 13.08
C PRO A 354 1.06 -17.66 13.65
N ILE A 355 0.32 -16.71 13.07
CA ILE A 355 0.35 -15.30 13.47
C ILE A 355 -0.91 -14.86 14.24
N ASP A 356 -1.78 -15.79 14.62
CA ASP A 356 -2.97 -15.54 15.42
C ASP A 356 -2.67 -14.81 16.74
N CYS A 357 -1.47 -15.06 17.31
CA CYS A 357 -1.02 -14.43 18.55
C CYS A 357 -0.99 -12.89 18.49
N ILE A 358 -0.85 -12.28 17.30
CA ILE A 358 -0.82 -10.81 17.16
C ILE A 358 -2.21 -10.18 17.04
N PHE A 359 -3.25 -10.97 16.83
CA PHE A 359 -4.64 -10.52 16.67
C PHE A 359 -5.47 -10.67 17.94
N ARG A 360 -4.96 -11.36 18.95
CA ARG A 360 -5.65 -11.54 20.23
C ARG A 360 -5.83 -10.21 20.97
N GLU A 361 -6.91 -10.08 21.73
CA GLU A 361 -7.19 -8.87 22.51
C GLU A 361 -6.11 -8.61 23.58
N ASP A 362 -5.51 -9.67 24.11
CA ASP A 362 -4.43 -9.62 25.09
C ASP A 362 -3.03 -9.48 24.50
N ALA A 363 -2.91 -9.35 23.16
CA ALA A 363 -1.63 -9.24 22.49
C ALA A 363 -0.79 -8.07 23.01
N VAL A 364 0.41 -8.37 23.47
CA VAL A 364 1.35 -7.41 24.05
C VAL A 364 1.91 -6.50 22.95
N ILE A 365 1.97 -5.21 23.22
CA ILE A 365 2.65 -4.23 22.37
C ILE A 365 3.65 -3.48 23.22
N LYS A 366 4.93 -3.88 23.18
CA LYS A 366 6.02 -3.24 23.93
C LYS A 366 6.46 -1.94 23.30
N ASP A 367 6.49 -1.87 21.96
CA ASP A 367 6.92 -0.66 21.26
C ASP A 367 5.89 0.46 21.39
N LYS A 368 6.27 1.52 22.11
CA LYS A 368 5.41 2.70 22.36
C LYS A 368 4.95 3.40 21.08
N ARG A 369 5.71 3.27 19.97
CA ARG A 369 5.33 3.85 18.67
C ARG A 369 4.16 3.14 18.02
N LEU A 370 3.95 1.86 18.36
CA LEU A 370 2.83 1.05 17.90
C LEU A 370 1.56 1.21 18.76
N LYS A 371 1.69 1.78 19.95
CA LYS A 371 0.56 2.03 20.90
C LYS A 371 -0.23 3.29 20.58
N ARG A 372 0.27 4.16 19.69
CA ARG A 372 -0.47 5.36 19.28
C ARG A 372 -1.48 4.97 18.20
N LYS A 373 -2.75 4.86 18.63
CA LYS A 373 -3.91 4.90 17.73
C LYS A 373 -4.10 6.30 17.18
#